data_5b8319956b67af08f596da8133b70da8
#
_entry.id   5b8319956b67af08f596da8133b70da8
#
_cell.length_a   1.000
_cell.length_b   1.000
_cell.length_c   1.000
_cell.angle_alpha   90.00
_cell.angle_beta   90.00
_cell.angle_gamma   90.00
#
_symmetry.space_group_name_H-M   'P 1'
#
loop_
_entity.id
_entity.type
_entity.pdbx_description
1 polymer ?
#
loop_
_entity_poly.entity_id
_entity_poly.type
_entity_poly.pdbx_seq_one_letter_code
_entity_poly.pdbx_strand_id
1 'polypeptide(L)'
;YLLTRQHLFMNEFLLPMKNWINSYDIKLRLQAHGGYGNYLDSYSVADIPESESLFAGGSYDFLKLASSAGNISDKKVISSESFIKIDFNYDRLEMKDYERLAGNAFSAGINHIVFHGYAYEYKY
;
A
#
# COMPACT_ATOMS: atom_id res chain seq x y z
N TYR A 1 -9.29 -24.71 -5.79
CA TYR A 1 -9.59 -23.97 -4.55
C TYR A 1 -8.96 -22.56 -4.53
N LEU A 2 -7.62 -22.39 -4.72
CA LEU A 2 -6.98 -21.07 -4.71
C LEU A 2 -7.48 -20.15 -5.82
N LEU A 3 -7.59 -20.67 -7.05
CA LEU A 3 -8.14 -19.92 -8.18
C LEU A 3 -9.60 -19.51 -7.95
N THR A 4 -10.39 -20.36 -7.31
CA THR A 4 -11.79 -20.05 -6.97
C THR A 4 -11.84 -18.90 -5.95
N ARG A 5 -10.98 -18.93 -4.94
CA ARG A 5 -10.88 -17.84 -3.94
C ARG A 5 -10.47 -16.53 -4.58
N GLN A 6 -9.46 -16.56 -5.47
CA GLN A 6 -9.04 -15.38 -6.22
C GLN A 6 -10.19 -14.83 -7.07
N HIS A 7 -10.88 -15.71 -7.81
CA HIS A 7 -12.03 -15.32 -8.63
C HIS A 7 -13.12 -14.63 -7.80
N LEU A 8 -13.53 -15.24 -6.68
CA LEU A 8 -14.52 -14.66 -5.79
C LEU A 8 -14.05 -13.32 -5.21
N PHE A 9 -12.82 -13.25 -4.74
CA PHE A 9 -12.27 -12.01 -4.19
C PHE A 9 -12.25 -10.87 -5.23
N MET A 10 -11.83 -11.17 -6.44
CA MET A 10 -11.75 -10.17 -7.50
C MET A 10 -13.13 -9.75 -8.02
N ASN A 11 -14.00 -10.71 -8.36
CA ASN A 11 -15.22 -10.43 -9.11
C ASN A 11 -16.44 -10.18 -8.22
N GLU A 12 -16.47 -10.77 -7.02
CA GLU A 12 -17.62 -10.62 -6.11
C GLU A 12 -17.37 -9.59 -5.00
N PHE A 13 -16.11 -9.16 -4.82
CA PHE A 13 -15.76 -8.18 -3.79
C PHE A 13 -15.04 -6.94 -4.33
N LEU A 14 -13.83 -7.07 -4.88
CA LEU A 14 -13.03 -5.90 -5.25
C LEU A 14 -13.61 -5.07 -6.38
N LEU A 15 -13.99 -5.71 -7.49
CA LEU A 15 -14.55 -5.01 -8.65
C LEU A 15 -15.90 -4.35 -8.34
N PRO A 16 -16.85 -5.04 -7.70
CA PRO A 16 -18.11 -4.41 -7.27
C PRO A 16 -17.87 -3.22 -6.32
N MET A 17 -16.99 -3.39 -5.33
CA MET A 17 -16.66 -2.32 -4.39
C MET A 17 -16.04 -1.10 -5.11
N LYS A 18 -15.08 -1.34 -6.00
CA LYS A 18 -14.49 -0.27 -6.81
C LYS A 18 -15.55 0.47 -7.63
N ASN A 19 -16.39 -0.26 -8.35
CA ASN A 19 -17.43 0.33 -9.19
C ASN A 19 -18.41 1.15 -8.35
N TRP A 20 -18.79 0.65 -7.20
CA TRP A 20 -19.66 1.38 -6.27
C TRP A 20 -19.00 2.67 -5.76
N ILE A 21 -17.76 2.62 -5.28
CA ILE A 21 -17.01 3.79 -4.81
C ILE A 21 -16.84 4.81 -5.94
N ASN A 22 -16.47 4.36 -7.14
CA ASN A 22 -16.26 5.25 -8.28
C ASN A 22 -17.57 5.90 -8.77
N SER A 23 -18.74 5.30 -8.51
CA SER A 23 -20.04 5.93 -8.83
C SER A 23 -20.31 7.21 -8.03
N TYR A 24 -19.57 7.43 -6.94
CA TYR A 24 -19.61 8.65 -6.14
C TYR A 24 -18.42 9.59 -6.42
N ASP A 25 -17.69 9.38 -7.51
CA ASP A 25 -16.46 10.13 -7.86
C ASP A 25 -15.35 10.01 -6.77
N ILE A 26 -15.35 8.89 -6.05
CA ILE A 26 -14.35 8.56 -5.03
C ILE A 26 -13.40 7.51 -5.59
N LYS A 27 -12.11 7.63 -5.32
CA LYS A 27 -11.07 6.68 -5.74
C LYS A 27 -10.84 5.62 -4.68
N LEU A 28 -10.70 4.38 -5.13
CA LEU A 28 -10.30 3.26 -4.27
C LEU A 28 -8.78 3.26 -4.09
N ARG A 29 -8.31 3.51 -2.86
CA ARG A 29 -6.94 3.25 -2.43
C ARG A 29 -6.91 1.91 -1.71
N LEU A 30 -6.01 1.01 -2.10
CA LEU A 30 -6.03 -0.38 -1.65
C LEU A 30 -4.63 -0.92 -1.39
N GLN A 31 -4.45 -1.46 -0.19
CA GLN A 31 -3.36 -2.37 0.15
C GLN A 31 -3.80 -3.80 -0.18
N ALA A 32 -3.30 -4.35 -1.28
CA ALA A 32 -3.76 -5.66 -1.76
C ALA A 32 -2.96 -6.84 -1.19
N HIS A 33 -1.83 -6.59 -0.53
CA HIS A 33 -1.07 -7.62 0.17
C HIS A 33 -1.89 -8.20 1.34
N GLY A 34 -1.69 -9.47 1.64
CA GLY A 34 -2.50 -10.19 2.61
C GLY A 34 -3.87 -10.65 2.10
N GLY A 35 -4.28 -10.25 0.92
CA GLY A 35 -5.49 -10.72 0.26
C GLY A 35 -5.35 -12.11 -0.38
N TYR A 36 -6.32 -12.48 -1.17
CA TYR A 36 -6.38 -13.79 -1.81
C TYR A 36 -5.96 -13.72 -3.28
N GLY A 37 -5.05 -14.62 -3.68
CA GLY A 37 -4.66 -14.82 -5.06
C GLY A 37 -3.43 -14.01 -5.47
N ASN A 38 -3.41 -13.56 -6.72
CA ASN A 38 -2.32 -12.80 -7.30
C ASN A 38 -2.39 -11.33 -6.83
N TYR A 39 -1.37 -10.86 -6.13
CA TYR A 39 -1.33 -9.50 -5.62
C TYR A 39 -1.27 -8.46 -6.73
N LEU A 40 -0.57 -8.72 -7.83
CA LEU A 40 -0.49 -7.77 -8.95
C LEU A 40 -1.86 -7.53 -9.58
N ASP A 41 -2.67 -8.59 -9.75
CA ASP A 41 -4.04 -8.45 -10.24
C ASP A 41 -4.89 -7.59 -9.30
N SER A 42 -4.81 -7.88 -7.99
CA SER A 42 -5.57 -7.15 -6.97
C SER A 42 -5.15 -5.67 -6.88
N TYR A 43 -3.85 -5.38 -6.91
CA TYR A 43 -3.34 -4.01 -6.97
C TYR A 43 -3.77 -3.27 -8.24
N SER A 44 -3.83 -3.97 -9.38
CA SER A 44 -4.23 -3.38 -10.66
C SER A 44 -5.69 -2.91 -10.69
N VAL A 45 -6.56 -3.50 -9.87
CA VAL A 45 -7.96 -3.05 -9.71
C VAL A 45 -8.03 -1.69 -9.04
N ALA A 46 -7.18 -1.40 -8.06
CA ALA A 46 -7.21 -0.16 -7.32
C ALA A 46 -7.02 1.07 -8.23
N ASP A 47 -7.62 2.19 -7.89
CA ASP A 47 -7.30 3.49 -8.50
C ASP A 47 -5.96 4.00 -8.00
N ILE A 48 -5.64 3.72 -6.73
CA ILE A 48 -4.38 4.05 -6.07
C ILE A 48 -3.87 2.77 -5.41
N PRO A 49 -2.99 2.00 -6.07
CA PRO A 49 -2.33 0.88 -5.42
C PRO A 49 -1.43 1.38 -4.29
N GLU A 50 -1.58 0.80 -3.10
CA GLU A 50 -0.85 1.21 -1.91
C GLU A 50 -0.05 0.06 -1.32
N SER A 51 1.23 0.26 -1.12
CA SER A 51 2.09 -0.60 -0.32
C SER A 51 2.17 -0.08 1.12
N GLU A 52 3.00 -0.71 1.94
CA GLU A 52 3.29 -0.20 3.28
C GLU A 52 4.75 -0.48 3.67
N SER A 53 5.27 0.28 4.63
CA SER A 53 6.65 0.13 5.08
C SER A 53 6.84 -0.77 6.30
N LEU A 54 5.77 -1.31 6.87
CA LEU A 54 5.84 -2.23 8.02
C LEU A 54 6.14 -3.66 7.57
N PHE A 55 5.37 -4.16 6.61
CA PHE A 55 5.55 -5.51 6.10
C PHE A 55 6.92 -5.69 5.46
N ALA A 56 7.53 -6.83 5.68
CA ALA A 56 8.87 -7.14 5.20
C ALA A 56 9.91 -6.02 5.48
N GLY A 57 9.70 -5.24 6.56
CA GLY A 57 10.57 -4.11 6.92
C GLY A 57 10.60 -2.99 5.89
N GLY A 58 9.57 -2.85 5.06
CA GLY A 58 9.57 -1.89 3.94
C GLY A 58 10.61 -2.20 2.88
N SER A 59 10.88 -3.50 2.65
CA SER A 59 11.86 -3.91 1.63
C SER A 59 11.49 -3.41 0.25
N TYR A 60 12.50 -3.14 -0.56
CA TYR A 60 12.33 -2.68 -1.94
C TYR A 60 11.38 -3.59 -2.74
N ASP A 61 11.57 -4.91 -2.68
CA ASP A 61 10.77 -5.87 -3.43
C ASP A 61 9.29 -5.86 -3.01
N PHE A 62 9.04 -5.67 -1.72
CA PHE A 62 7.66 -5.59 -1.22
C PHE A 62 6.98 -4.30 -1.67
N LEU A 63 7.65 -3.16 -1.55
CA LEU A 63 7.16 -1.87 -2.05
C LEU A 63 6.91 -1.92 -3.57
N LYS A 64 7.76 -2.66 -4.29
CA LYS A 64 7.68 -2.85 -5.74
C LYS A 64 6.41 -3.56 -6.22
N LEU A 65 5.72 -4.32 -5.38
CA LEU A 65 4.45 -4.97 -5.76
C LEU A 65 3.41 -3.93 -6.21
N ALA A 66 3.17 -2.91 -5.41
CA ALA A 66 2.21 -1.85 -5.75
C ALA A 66 2.66 -1.04 -6.97
N SER A 67 3.94 -0.68 -7.06
CA SER A 67 4.44 0.11 -8.18
C SER A 67 4.49 -0.67 -9.48
N SER A 68 4.80 -1.98 -9.45
CA SER A 68 4.76 -2.83 -10.64
C SER A 68 3.34 -2.94 -11.20
N ALA A 69 2.36 -3.24 -10.33
CA ALA A 69 0.96 -3.29 -10.73
C ALA A 69 0.47 -1.93 -11.24
N GLY A 70 0.85 -0.85 -10.55
CA GLY A 70 0.51 0.50 -10.95
C GLY A 70 1.05 0.89 -12.32
N ASN A 71 2.30 0.58 -12.60
CA ASN A 71 2.93 0.84 -13.90
C ASN A 71 2.28 0.03 -15.03
N ILE A 72 2.01 -1.27 -14.80
CA ILE A 72 1.33 -2.13 -15.78
C ILE A 72 -0.08 -1.63 -16.10
N SER A 73 -0.77 -1.04 -15.10
CA SER A 73 -2.15 -0.58 -15.19
C SER A 73 -2.28 0.93 -15.45
N ASP A 74 -1.20 1.62 -15.78
CA ASP A 74 -1.11 3.07 -16.03
C ASP A 74 -1.68 3.94 -14.90
N LYS A 75 -1.42 3.55 -13.64
CA LYS A 75 -1.84 4.35 -12.48
C LYS A 75 -0.89 5.51 -12.27
N LYS A 76 -1.45 6.71 -12.05
CA LYS A 76 -0.66 7.94 -11.87
C LYS A 76 -0.17 8.12 -10.44
N VAL A 77 -0.92 7.59 -9.46
CA VAL A 77 -0.60 7.68 -8.05
C VAL A 77 -0.38 6.28 -7.51
N ILE A 78 0.78 6.06 -6.93
CA ILE A 78 1.18 4.83 -6.26
C ILE A 78 1.62 5.21 -4.87
N SER A 79 0.87 4.77 -3.86
CA SER A 79 1.11 5.20 -2.49
C SER A 79 1.80 4.14 -1.64
N SER A 80 2.35 4.59 -0.53
CA SER A 80 2.80 3.72 0.56
C SER A 80 2.43 4.33 1.89
N GLU A 81 1.77 3.56 2.73
CA GLU A 81 1.63 3.84 4.14
C GLU A 81 3.01 3.64 4.79
N SER A 82 3.59 4.72 5.29
CA SER A 82 5.02 4.75 5.59
C SER A 82 5.31 5.32 6.97
N PHE A 83 6.56 5.10 7.40
CA PHE A 83 7.12 5.57 8.67
C PHE A 83 6.51 4.90 9.90
N ILE A 84 6.07 3.65 9.73
CA ILE A 84 5.63 2.81 10.82
C ILE A 84 6.87 2.25 11.52
N LYS A 85 6.94 2.42 12.83
CA LYS A 85 7.89 1.73 13.69
C LYS A 85 7.12 1.09 14.82
N ILE A 86 7.13 -0.23 14.87
CA ILE A 86 6.66 -0.98 16.02
C ILE A 86 7.89 -1.41 16.81
N ASP A 87 8.21 -0.65 17.85
CA ASP A 87 9.29 -0.98 18.76
C ASP A 87 8.79 -0.85 20.21
N PHE A 88 8.95 -1.92 20.96
CA PHE A 88 8.60 -1.95 22.38
C PHE A 88 9.57 -1.14 23.26
N ASN A 89 10.70 -0.69 22.70
CA ASN A 89 11.71 0.11 23.40
C ASN A 89 11.49 1.63 23.25
N TYR A 90 10.37 2.08 22.67
CA TYR A 90 10.02 3.49 22.48
C TYR A 90 11.06 4.33 21.71
N ASP A 91 11.95 3.70 20.95
CA ASP A 91 12.87 4.43 20.09
C ASP A 91 12.11 5.22 19.03
N ARG A 92 12.36 6.50 18.97
CA ARG A 92 11.75 7.37 17.96
C ARG A 92 12.50 7.21 16.63
N LEU A 93 11.80 7.42 15.52
CA LEU A 93 12.47 7.59 14.22
C LEU A 93 13.21 8.93 14.24
N GLU A 94 14.48 8.88 13.85
CA GLU A 94 15.27 10.09 13.61
C GLU A 94 15.12 10.55 12.15
N MET A 95 15.48 11.80 11.85
CA MET A 95 15.38 12.35 10.50
C MET A 95 16.07 11.47 9.45
N LYS A 96 17.22 10.91 9.78
CA LYS A 96 17.97 9.98 8.91
C LYS A 96 17.15 8.71 8.54
N ASP A 97 16.29 8.26 9.45
CA ASP A 97 15.42 7.09 9.19
C ASP A 97 14.31 7.45 8.20
N TYR A 98 13.71 8.64 8.35
CA TYR A 98 12.73 9.14 7.39
C TYR A 98 13.33 9.30 5.99
N GLU A 99 14.53 9.90 5.89
CA GLU A 99 15.24 10.06 4.62
C GLU A 99 15.53 8.72 3.97
N ARG A 100 16.04 7.75 4.73
CA ARG A 100 16.35 6.41 4.24
C ARG A 100 15.09 5.67 3.77
N LEU A 101 14.02 5.69 4.57
CA LEU A 101 12.75 5.01 4.25
C LEU A 101 12.06 5.65 3.05
N ALA A 102 12.05 6.98 2.97
CA ALA A 102 11.50 7.70 1.83
C ALA A 102 12.31 7.44 0.55
N GLY A 103 13.62 7.47 0.63
CA GLY A 103 14.50 7.15 -0.50
C GLY A 103 14.27 5.72 -1.02
N ASN A 104 14.09 4.74 -0.12
CA ASN A 104 13.77 3.37 -0.49
C ASN A 104 12.40 3.30 -1.19
N ALA A 105 11.37 3.97 -0.65
CA ALA A 105 10.05 4.01 -1.25
C ALA A 105 10.07 4.64 -2.66
N PHE A 106 10.71 5.80 -2.82
CA PHE A 106 10.81 6.47 -4.11
C PHE A 106 11.59 5.64 -5.14
N SER A 107 12.69 5.00 -4.73
CA SER A 107 13.46 4.11 -5.62
C SER A 107 12.66 2.89 -6.06
N ALA A 108 11.74 2.42 -5.22
CA ALA A 108 10.80 1.34 -5.56
C ALA A 108 9.65 1.80 -6.46
N GLY A 109 9.53 3.09 -6.78
CA GLY A 109 8.50 3.64 -7.66
C GLY A 109 7.24 4.12 -6.95
N ILE A 110 7.28 4.26 -5.63
CA ILE A 110 6.24 4.96 -4.87
C ILE A 110 6.36 6.46 -5.15
N ASN A 111 5.26 7.14 -5.37
CA ASN A 111 5.25 8.59 -5.64
C ASN A 111 4.32 9.37 -4.70
N HIS A 112 3.70 8.69 -3.74
CA HIS A 112 2.82 9.29 -2.75
C HIS A 112 3.03 8.63 -1.39
N ILE A 113 3.52 9.40 -0.42
CA ILE A 113 3.72 8.92 0.96
C ILE A 113 2.49 9.26 1.80
N VAL A 114 1.99 8.26 2.51
CA VAL A 114 0.94 8.40 3.51
C VAL A 114 1.57 8.11 4.87
N PHE A 115 1.57 9.10 5.75
CA PHE A 115 2.07 8.90 7.09
C PHE A 115 1.12 8.01 7.89
N HIS A 116 1.66 6.95 8.49
CA HIS A 116 0.88 6.09 9.36
C HIS A 116 0.71 6.75 10.73
N GLY A 117 -0.52 7.20 10.94
CA GLY A 117 -0.96 7.67 12.24
C GLY A 117 -0.40 9.03 12.67
N TYR A 118 -1.12 9.64 13.56
CA TYR A 118 -0.73 10.83 14.30
C TYR A 118 -0.88 10.54 15.78
N ALA A 119 0.19 10.65 16.54
CA ALA A 119 0.15 10.44 17.98
C ALA A 119 -0.62 11.58 18.64
N TYR A 120 -1.78 11.27 19.20
CA TYR A 120 -2.64 12.25 19.87
C TYR A 120 -2.10 12.65 21.26
N GLU A 121 -1.30 11.80 21.88
CA GLU A 121 -0.76 11.99 23.22
C GLU A 121 0.75 12.21 23.19
N TYR A 122 1.18 13.40 23.59
CA TYR A 122 2.56 13.68 23.89
C TYR A 122 2.80 13.41 25.39
N LYS A 123 3.48 12.33 25.71
CA LYS A 123 4.11 12.18 27.02
C LYS A 123 5.53 12.72 26.93
N TYR A 124 5.79 13.82 27.65
CA TYR A 124 7.12 14.37 27.85
C TYR A 124 7.92 13.47 28.80
#